data_97c13c609df259e4d508461026df6f12
#
_entry.id   97c13c609df259e4d508461026df6f12
#
_cell.length_a   1.000
_cell.length_b   1.000
_cell.length_c   1.000
_cell.angle_alpha   90.00
_cell.angle_beta   90.00
_cell.angle_gamma   90.00
#
_symmetry.space_group_name_H-M   'P 1'
#
loop_
_entity.id
_entity.type
_entity.pdbx_description
1 polymer ?
#
loop_
_entity_poly.entity_id
_entity_poly.type
_entity_poly.pdbx_seq_one_letter_code
_entity_poly.pdbx_strand_id
1 'polypeptide(L)'
;MVEWKGDILAVGVTEKDMAKDDNSKFQNSILKKLDAQLGGLLSEASSEEDFTGKPGQSTVIRLPGVGTKRVGLIGLGQSASSAGDFRSLGESVAAAAKAAQASNVAVVLASSDGLSDESKLTAASAVASGTYFMSFLILKLTYAV
;
A
#
# COMPACT_ATOMS: atom_id res chain seq x y z
N MET A 1 -1.69 -9.47 8.70
CA MET A 1 -2.07 -8.42 7.72
C MET A 1 -3.25 -8.83 6.85
N VAL A 2 -3.27 -10.04 6.34
CA VAL A 2 -4.40 -10.55 5.55
C VAL A 2 -5.61 -10.92 6.42
N GLU A 3 -5.45 -10.96 7.72
CA GLU A 3 -6.56 -11.17 8.65
C GLU A 3 -7.46 -9.95 8.79
N TRP A 4 -7.00 -8.78 8.35
CA TRP A 4 -7.84 -7.59 8.33
C TRP A 4 -8.95 -7.76 7.31
N LYS A 5 -10.18 -7.53 7.73
CA LYS A 5 -11.38 -7.63 6.89
C LYS A 5 -11.88 -6.24 6.56
N GLY A 6 -11.88 -5.91 5.28
CA GLY A 6 -12.33 -4.61 4.82
C GLY A 6 -12.40 -4.54 3.32
N ASP A 7 -12.68 -3.36 2.79
CA ASP A 7 -12.90 -3.19 1.36
C ASP A 7 -11.59 -3.11 0.57
N ILE A 8 -10.61 -2.34 1.07
CA ILE A 8 -9.32 -2.16 0.41
C ILE A 8 -8.19 -2.18 1.43
N LEU A 9 -7.14 -2.93 1.13
CA LEU A 9 -5.83 -2.79 1.75
C LEU A 9 -4.94 -2.03 0.76
N ALA A 10 -4.65 -0.76 1.04
CA ALA A 10 -3.80 0.06 0.20
C ALA A 10 -2.35 -0.01 0.70
N VAL A 11 -1.43 -0.32 -0.19
CA VAL A 11 0.00 -0.43 0.12
C VAL A 11 0.77 0.64 -0.62
N GLY A 12 1.38 1.57 0.11
CA GLY A 12 2.27 2.57 -0.46
C GLY A 12 3.65 1.97 -0.66
N VAL A 13 4.16 2.02 -1.88
CA VAL A 13 5.44 1.41 -2.25
C VAL A 13 6.32 2.40 -3.00
N THR A 14 7.62 2.39 -2.69
CA THR A 14 8.61 3.11 -3.48
C THR A 14 9.14 2.20 -4.61
N GLU A 15 9.86 2.79 -5.56
CA GLU A 15 10.53 2.01 -6.61
C GLU A 15 11.50 0.98 -6.01
N LYS A 16 12.16 1.34 -4.91
CA LYS A 16 13.07 0.45 -4.20
C LYS A 16 12.34 -0.74 -3.57
N ASP A 17 11.15 -0.50 -3.01
CA ASP A 17 10.34 -1.56 -2.41
C ASP A 17 9.88 -2.59 -3.43
N MET A 18 9.73 -2.18 -4.69
CA MET A 18 9.31 -3.06 -5.78
C MET A 18 10.43 -3.95 -6.33
N ALA A 19 11.66 -3.81 -5.85
CA ALA A 19 12.77 -4.64 -6.30
C ALA A 19 12.50 -6.13 -6.05
N LYS A 20 12.78 -6.94 -7.05
CA LYS A 20 12.61 -8.40 -7.01
C LYS A 20 13.95 -9.11 -7.12
N ASP A 21 14.02 -10.32 -6.57
CA ASP A 21 15.18 -11.19 -6.71
C ASP A 21 15.18 -11.95 -8.06
N ASP A 22 16.17 -12.83 -8.25
CA ASP A 22 16.31 -13.62 -9.48
C ASP A 22 15.14 -14.58 -9.71
N ASN A 23 14.37 -14.90 -8.67
CA ASN A 23 13.18 -15.73 -8.75
C ASN A 23 11.88 -14.92 -8.92
N SER A 24 11.99 -13.64 -9.25
CA SER A 24 10.87 -12.70 -9.40
C SER A 24 10.05 -12.51 -8.12
N LYS A 25 10.67 -12.69 -6.95
CA LYS A 25 10.04 -12.48 -5.65
C LYS A 25 10.50 -11.16 -5.05
N PHE A 26 9.58 -10.49 -4.36
CA PHE A 26 9.90 -9.23 -3.69
C PHE A 26 10.99 -9.41 -2.64
N GLN A 27 11.92 -8.47 -2.60
CA GLN A 27 12.95 -8.40 -1.55
C GLN A 27 12.43 -7.69 -0.30
N ASN A 28 11.48 -6.74 -0.46
CA ASN A 28 10.86 -6.05 0.67
C ASN A 28 10.10 -7.05 1.55
N SER A 29 10.34 -7.01 2.87
CA SER A 29 9.78 -7.98 3.82
C SER A 29 8.25 -7.95 3.88
N ILE A 30 7.65 -6.78 3.83
CA ILE A 30 6.19 -6.60 3.87
C ILE A 30 5.55 -7.13 2.60
N LEU A 31 6.07 -6.72 1.44
CA LEU A 31 5.57 -7.20 0.15
C LEU A 31 5.77 -8.70 -0.03
N LYS A 32 6.91 -9.21 0.42
CA LYS A 32 7.19 -10.66 0.36
C LYS A 32 6.19 -11.46 1.17
N LYS A 33 5.89 -11.04 2.39
CA LYS A 33 4.90 -11.71 3.23
C LYS A 33 3.50 -11.63 2.63
N LEU A 34 3.11 -10.46 2.17
CA LEU A 34 1.80 -10.24 1.58
C LEU A 34 1.63 -11.06 0.29
N ASP A 35 2.63 -11.06 -0.57
CA ASP A 35 2.61 -11.84 -1.82
C ASP A 35 2.53 -13.34 -1.55
N ALA A 36 3.26 -13.84 -0.54
CA ALA A 36 3.19 -15.24 -0.13
C ALA A 36 1.77 -15.63 0.34
N GLN A 37 1.13 -14.77 1.11
CA GLN A 37 -0.25 -14.98 1.59
C GLN A 37 -1.27 -14.95 0.45
N LEU A 38 -0.98 -14.25 -0.63
CA LEU A 38 -1.83 -14.13 -1.80
C LEU A 38 -1.45 -15.10 -2.93
N GLY A 39 -0.55 -16.05 -2.67
CA GLY A 39 -0.15 -17.06 -3.64
C GLY A 39 0.60 -16.53 -4.85
N GLY A 40 1.34 -15.42 -4.72
CA GLY A 40 2.12 -14.83 -5.80
C GLY A 40 1.35 -13.81 -6.64
N LEU A 41 0.12 -13.49 -6.28
CA LEU A 41 -0.76 -12.60 -7.06
C LEU A 41 -0.23 -11.18 -7.20
N LEU A 42 0.41 -10.62 -6.15
CA LEU A 42 0.99 -9.27 -6.23
C LEU A 42 2.14 -9.20 -7.23
N SER A 43 3.02 -10.19 -7.21
CA SER A 43 4.14 -10.26 -8.14
C SER A 43 3.67 -10.35 -9.58
N GLU A 44 2.69 -11.21 -9.83
CA GLU A 44 2.08 -11.41 -11.14
C GLU A 44 1.42 -10.12 -11.64
N ALA A 45 0.52 -9.55 -10.84
CA ALA A 45 -0.22 -8.34 -11.23
C ALA A 45 0.69 -7.13 -11.46
N SER A 46 1.72 -6.96 -10.61
CA SER A 46 2.67 -5.85 -10.80
C SER A 46 3.44 -5.97 -12.11
N SER A 47 3.73 -7.18 -12.55
CA SER A 47 4.41 -7.43 -13.82
C SER A 47 3.47 -7.21 -15.01
N GLU A 48 2.24 -7.66 -14.93
CA GLU A 48 1.24 -7.48 -15.99
C GLU A 48 0.90 -6.00 -16.22
N GLU A 49 0.82 -5.22 -15.15
CA GLU A 49 0.47 -3.80 -15.19
C GLU A 49 1.68 -2.88 -15.34
N ASP A 50 2.87 -3.42 -15.50
CA ASP A 50 4.14 -2.64 -15.51
C ASP A 50 4.26 -1.69 -14.31
N PHE A 51 3.79 -2.13 -13.15
CA PHE A 51 3.83 -1.34 -11.94
C PHE A 51 5.22 -1.41 -11.32
N THR A 52 5.90 -0.28 -11.26
CA THR A 52 7.28 -0.18 -10.76
C THR A 52 7.42 0.73 -9.53
N GLY A 53 6.33 1.27 -9.02
CA GLY A 53 6.34 2.15 -7.85
C GLY A 53 6.58 3.63 -8.17
N LYS A 54 6.56 4.01 -9.45
CA LYS A 54 6.74 5.42 -9.86
C LYS A 54 5.58 6.29 -9.35
N PRO A 55 5.84 7.60 -9.14
CA PRO A 55 4.78 8.51 -8.72
C PRO A 55 3.63 8.50 -9.73
N GLY A 56 2.41 8.50 -9.22
CA GLY A 56 1.21 8.49 -10.06
C GLY A 56 0.78 7.11 -10.55
N GLN A 57 1.59 6.08 -10.35
CA GLN A 57 1.18 4.71 -10.66
C GLN A 57 0.31 4.16 -9.53
N SER A 58 -0.74 3.45 -9.90
CA SER A 58 -1.55 2.69 -8.97
C SER A 58 -2.16 1.48 -9.68
N THR A 59 -2.32 0.39 -8.96
CA THR A 59 -3.03 -0.78 -9.44
C THR A 59 -3.88 -1.36 -8.32
N VAL A 60 -5.08 -1.81 -8.63
CA VAL A 60 -6.01 -2.39 -7.66
C VAL A 60 -6.37 -3.81 -8.11
N ILE A 61 -6.20 -4.76 -7.21
CA ILE A 61 -6.38 -6.17 -7.48
C ILE A 61 -7.56 -6.68 -6.65
N ARG A 62 -8.48 -7.38 -7.27
CA ARG A 62 -9.57 -8.05 -6.56
C ARG A 62 -9.09 -9.37 -5.96
N LEU A 63 -9.54 -9.64 -4.73
CA LEU A 63 -9.17 -10.84 -3.98
C LEU A 63 -10.42 -11.66 -3.64
N PRO A 64 -10.88 -12.56 -4.51
CA PRO A 64 -12.03 -13.39 -4.21
C PRO A 64 -11.70 -14.39 -3.09
N GLY A 65 -12.62 -14.53 -2.14
CA GLY A 65 -12.49 -15.53 -1.07
C GLY A 65 -11.55 -15.16 0.07
N VAL A 66 -11.07 -13.90 0.13
CA VAL A 66 -10.24 -13.40 1.22
C VAL A 66 -11.03 -12.35 2.01
N GLY A 67 -10.67 -12.12 3.28
CA GLY A 67 -11.33 -11.12 4.13
C GLY A 67 -11.25 -9.70 3.57
N THR A 68 -10.09 -9.33 2.99
CA THR A 68 -9.91 -8.08 2.26
C THR A 68 -10.39 -8.27 0.82
N LYS A 69 -11.28 -7.40 0.36
CA LYS A 69 -11.88 -7.53 -0.99
C LYS A 69 -10.92 -7.13 -2.11
N ARG A 70 -10.08 -6.13 -1.86
CA ARG A 70 -9.11 -5.60 -2.83
C ARG A 70 -7.80 -5.23 -2.17
N VAL A 71 -6.70 -5.34 -2.92
CA VAL A 71 -5.40 -4.78 -2.56
C VAL A 71 -5.03 -3.75 -3.61
N GLY A 72 -4.67 -2.55 -3.16
CA GLY A 72 -4.18 -1.49 -4.02
C GLY A 72 -2.69 -1.25 -3.80
N LEU A 73 -1.91 -1.21 -4.86
CA LEU A 73 -0.51 -0.77 -4.81
C LEU A 73 -0.45 0.66 -5.33
N ILE A 74 0.18 1.54 -4.57
CA ILE A 74 0.30 2.96 -4.92
C ILE A 74 1.76 3.36 -4.93
N GLY A 75 2.23 3.89 -6.06
CA GLY A 75 3.61 4.30 -6.25
C GLY A 75 3.93 5.62 -5.55
N LEU A 76 5.03 5.62 -4.80
CA LEU A 76 5.53 6.79 -4.07
C LEU A 76 6.77 7.41 -4.71
N GLY A 77 7.32 6.79 -5.75
CA GLY A 77 8.53 7.23 -6.41
C GLY A 77 9.79 6.64 -5.80
N GLN A 78 10.92 7.33 -5.98
CA GLN A 78 12.22 6.81 -5.53
C GLN A 78 12.33 6.72 -4.01
N SER A 79 11.71 7.64 -3.30
CA SER A 79 11.67 7.64 -1.84
C SER A 79 10.42 8.35 -1.35
N ALA A 80 9.96 7.99 -0.15
CA ALA A 80 8.88 8.68 0.53
C ALA A 80 9.38 9.09 1.92
N SER A 81 9.69 10.35 2.09
CA SER A 81 10.25 10.89 3.33
C SER A 81 9.59 12.17 3.80
N SER A 82 8.92 12.91 2.91
CA SER A 82 8.26 14.16 3.25
C SER A 82 6.79 13.98 3.57
N ALA A 83 6.23 14.90 4.35
CA ALA A 83 4.80 14.93 4.62
C ALA A 83 3.98 15.05 3.31
N GLY A 84 4.51 15.77 2.31
CA GLY A 84 3.88 15.89 1.00
C GLY A 84 3.75 14.56 0.27
N ASP A 85 4.77 13.69 0.34
CA ASP A 85 4.75 12.37 -0.27
C ASP A 85 3.63 11.51 0.36
N PHE A 86 3.54 11.52 1.68
CA PHE A 86 2.52 10.74 2.39
C PHE A 86 1.10 11.30 2.22
N ARG A 87 0.99 12.62 2.10
CA ARG A 87 -0.29 13.24 1.78
C ARG A 87 -0.78 12.83 0.39
N SER A 88 0.12 12.81 -0.59
CA SER A 88 -0.19 12.33 -1.95
C SER A 88 -0.63 10.87 -1.94
N LEU A 89 -0.03 10.03 -1.10
CA LEU A 89 -0.49 8.67 -0.88
C LEU A 89 -1.94 8.65 -0.40
N GLY A 90 -2.27 9.46 0.60
CA GLY A 90 -3.62 9.59 1.13
C GLY A 90 -4.63 10.01 0.06
N GLU A 91 -4.28 10.96 -0.79
CA GLU A 91 -5.12 11.41 -1.90
C GLU A 91 -5.36 10.29 -2.90
N SER A 92 -4.33 9.51 -3.23
CA SER A 92 -4.44 8.36 -4.13
C SER A 92 -5.30 7.25 -3.52
N VAL A 93 -5.16 7.01 -2.22
CA VAL A 93 -6.00 6.05 -1.48
C VAL A 93 -7.46 6.48 -1.54
N ALA A 94 -7.74 7.76 -1.28
CA ALA A 94 -9.10 8.29 -1.34
C ALA A 94 -9.72 8.15 -2.73
N ALA A 95 -8.94 8.42 -3.78
CA ALA A 95 -9.40 8.25 -5.16
C ALA A 95 -9.72 6.78 -5.47
N ALA A 96 -8.86 5.86 -5.07
CA ALA A 96 -9.08 4.42 -5.26
C ALA A 96 -10.30 3.93 -4.49
N ALA A 97 -10.46 4.36 -3.25
CA ALA A 97 -11.61 4.02 -2.42
C ALA A 97 -12.92 4.51 -3.01
N LYS A 98 -12.92 5.75 -3.50
CA LYS A 98 -14.10 6.34 -4.16
C LYS A 98 -14.47 5.57 -5.42
N ALA A 99 -13.51 5.25 -6.25
CA ALA A 99 -13.72 4.48 -7.49
C ALA A 99 -14.27 3.07 -7.20
N ALA A 100 -13.84 2.45 -6.11
CA ALA A 100 -14.29 1.13 -5.69
C ALA A 100 -15.54 1.16 -4.79
N GLN A 101 -16.06 2.34 -4.46
CA GLN A 101 -17.16 2.53 -3.51
C GLN A 101 -16.87 1.87 -2.15
N ALA A 102 -15.61 1.97 -1.72
CA ALA A 102 -15.15 1.37 -0.48
C ALA A 102 -15.48 2.26 0.72
N SER A 103 -15.89 1.63 1.82
CA SER A 103 -16.18 2.30 3.09
C SER A 103 -15.04 2.12 4.10
N ASN A 104 -14.33 1.00 4.04
CA ASN A 104 -13.27 0.64 4.97
C ASN A 104 -11.97 0.44 4.20
N VAL A 105 -10.95 1.21 4.56
CA VAL A 105 -9.63 1.15 3.93
C VAL A 105 -8.56 1.08 4.99
N ALA A 106 -7.64 0.15 4.86
CA ALA A 106 -6.40 0.13 5.63
C ALA A 106 -5.24 0.57 4.73
N VAL A 107 -4.31 1.32 5.27
CA VAL A 107 -3.12 1.78 4.56
C VAL A 107 -1.88 1.23 5.23
N VAL A 108 -0.99 0.68 4.44
CA VAL A 108 0.28 0.11 4.88
C VAL A 108 1.40 0.73 4.04
N LEU A 109 2.51 1.07 4.69
CA LEU A 109 3.73 1.51 4.01
C LEU A 109 4.70 0.34 3.94
N ALA A 110 5.08 -0.08 2.75
CA ALA A 110 6.02 -1.19 2.56
C ALA A 110 7.40 -0.89 3.14
N SER A 111 7.79 0.38 3.18
CA SER A 111 9.06 0.84 3.74
C SER A 111 9.00 1.21 5.22
N SER A 112 7.91 0.90 5.92
CA SER A 112 7.72 1.33 7.32
C SER A 112 8.76 0.76 8.29
N ASP A 113 9.36 -0.38 7.99
CA ASP A 113 10.39 -0.99 8.84
C ASP A 113 11.64 -0.11 9.01
N GLY A 114 11.92 0.77 8.04
CA GLY A 114 13.04 1.71 8.09
C GLY A 114 12.72 3.03 8.78
N LEU A 115 11.50 3.25 9.23
CA LEU A 115 11.07 4.50 9.84
C LEU A 115 11.12 4.44 11.37
N SER A 116 11.52 5.56 11.99
CA SER A 116 11.38 5.73 13.44
C SER A 116 9.89 5.84 13.83
N ASP A 117 9.58 5.66 15.10
CA ASP A 117 8.20 5.78 15.59
C ASP A 117 7.63 7.18 15.35
N GLU A 118 8.45 8.21 15.52
CA GLU A 118 8.08 9.60 15.23
C GLU A 118 7.77 9.79 13.75
N SER A 119 8.61 9.26 12.87
CA SER A 119 8.39 9.32 11.41
C SER A 119 7.13 8.56 11.00
N LYS A 120 6.85 7.43 11.62
CA LYS A 120 5.60 6.68 11.38
C LYS A 120 4.37 7.49 11.76
N LEU A 121 4.43 8.18 12.90
CA LEU A 121 3.31 9.03 13.34
C LEU A 121 3.09 10.21 12.40
N THR A 122 4.17 10.85 11.96
CA THR A 122 4.12 11.95 10.98
C THR A 122 3.54 11.47 9.66
N ALA A 123 3.97 10.31 9.18
CA ALA A 123 3.45 9.70 7.95
C ALA A 123 1.96 9.39 8.08
N ALA A 124 1.54 8.81 9.20
CA ALA A 124 0.13 8.51 9.47
C ALA A 124 -0.75 9.77 9.41
N SER A 125 -0.30 10.84 10.06
CA SER A 125 -1.01 12.12 10.06
C SER A 125 -1.10 12.72 8.65
N ALA A 126 -0.02 12.65 7.88
CA ALA A 126 0.01 13.17 6.52
C ALA A 126 -0.89 12.37 5.57
N VAL A 127 -0.88 11.04 5.66
CA VAL A 127 -1.78 10.19 4.90
C VAL A 127 -3.24 10.51 5.23
N ALA A 128 -3.56 10.62 6.52
CA ALA A 128 -4.91 10.96 6.96
C ALA A 128 -5.36 12.33 6.41
N SER A 129 -4.46 13.31 6.35
CA SER A 129 -4.80 14.62 5.78
C SER A 129 -5.14 14.56 4.29
N GLY A 130 -4.50 13.65 3.54
CA GLY A 130 -4.79 13.41 2.13
C GLY A 130 -6.14 12.71 1.90
N THR A 131 -6.68 12.05 2.91
CA THR A 131 -7.95 11.33 2.84
C THR A 131 -9.13 12.15 3.35
N TYR A 132 -9.03 13.45 3.33
CA TYR A 132 -9.98 14.39 3.94
C TYR A 132 -11.47 14.11 3.61
N PHE A 133 -11.76 13.64 2.40
CA PHE A 133 -13.14 13.36 1.97
C PHE A 133 -13.63 11.95 2.29
N MET A 134 -12.81 11.12 2.94
CA MET A 134 -13.24 9.79 3.34
C MET A 134 -14.01 9.85 4.66
N SER A 135 -15.18 9.21 4.70
CA SER A 135 -15.99 9.12 5.92
C SER A 135 -15.42 8.13 6.93
N PHE A 136 -14.58 7.20 6.50
CA PHE A 136 -13.99 6.18 7.36
C PHE A 136 -12.64 5.72 6.83
N LEU A 137 -11.63 5.75 7.68
CA LEU A 137 -10.27 5.29 7.34
C LEU A 137 -9.67 4.56 8.52
N ILE A 138 -9.18 3.34 8.29
CA ILE A 138 -8.34 2.63 9.25
C ILE A 138 -6.91 2.71 8.74
N LEU A 139 -6.06 3.44 9.46
CA LEU A 139 -4.66 3.59 9.13
C LEU A 139 -3.82 2.67 10.00
N LYS A 140 -3.08 1.77 9.37
CA LYS A 140 -2.16 0.87 10.06
C LYS A 140 -0.78 0.97 9.43
N LEU A 141 0.17 1.48 10.19
CA LEU A 141 1.58 1.37 9.87
C LEU A 141 2.08 0.08 10.48
N THR A 142 2.48 -0.86 9.64
CA THR A 142 2.96 -2.14 10.16
C THR A 142 4.31 -1.98 10.82
N TYR A 143 4.34 -2.36 12.07
CA TYR A 143 5.58 -2.76 12.70
C TYR A 143 5.94 -4.13 12.14
N ALA A 144 7.21 -4.41 11.99
CA ALA A 144 7.67 -5.73 11.57
C ALA A 144 7.13 -6.79 12.54
N VAL A 145 6.25 -7.60 12.07
CA VAL A 145 5.70 -8.72 12.84
C VAL A 145 6.13 -10.00 12.15
#